data_d9abcc62cdd29db441cf35b6cf617fa8
#
_entry.id   d9abcc62cdd29db441cf35b6cf617fa8
#
_cell.length_a   1.000
_cell.length_b   1.000
_cell.length_c   1.000
_cell.angle_alpha   90.00
_cell.angle_beta   90.00
_cell.angle_gamma   90.00
#
_symmetry.space_group_name_H-M   'P 1'
#
loop_
_entity.id
_entity.type
_entity.pdbx_description
1 polymer ?
#
loop_
_entity_poly.entity_id
_entity_poly.type
_entity_poly.pdbx_seq_one_letter_code
_entity_poly.pdbx_strand_id
1 'polypeptide(L)'
;MTTVRPALDAALRHTIALRTEAIFRSSGAFREGHFLLKSGRHGDAYLEKFHVLQDPAATSELCAFFAEHGRGRDTESLVDLVAGPTTGGVILAFETARQLGVRSLFAEEVRADDGTTQREFRRGFRIEPGERVLLVDDILTTGGSLLAMLPAVEAMGGEIVECVVLVDRSGDGRAKLTSPTSGRVYPLRSLWQLDLPTYEPGPASCPRCADGTPLHAPGSTGAGMVGASAAAH
;
A
#
# COMPACT_ATOMS: atom_id res chain seq x y z
N MET A 1 -0.10 -0.61 -31.17
CA MET A 1 1.30 -0.35 -30.83
C MET A 1 1.38 -0.20 -29.34
N THR A 2 1.98 -1.15 -28.64
CA THR A 2 2.13 -1.07 -27.18
C THR A 2 3.19 -0.02 -26.89
N THR A 3 2.77 1.14 -26.41
CA THR A 3 3.68 2.20 -25.99
C THR A 3 4.44 1.71 -24.76
N VAL A 4 5.66 1.22 -24.99
CA VAL A 4 6.52 0.78 -23.87
C VAL A 4 6.88 2.02 -23.07
N ARG A 5 6.37 2.07 -21.86
CA ARG A 5 6.66 3.12 -20.89
C ARG A 5 8.14 3.06 -20.52
N PRO A 6 8.89 4.19 -20.59
CA PRO A 6 10.21 4.22 -19.97
C PRO A 6 10.03 4.09 -18.46
N ALA A 7 10.71 3.14 -17.85
CA ALA A 7 10.80 3.09 -16.39
C ALA A 7 11.35 4.42 -15.89
N LEU A 8 10.81 4.92 -14.77
CA LEU A 8 11.41 6.07 -14.08
C LEU A 8 12.91 5.78 -13.88
N ASP A 9 13.75 6.78 -14.12
CA ASP A 9 15.19 6.58 -13.95
C ASP A 9 15.56 6.29 -12.47
N ALA A 10 16.73 5.75 -12.24
CA ALA A 10 17.16 5.32 -10.91
C ALA A 10 17.33 6.50 -9.94
N ALA A 11 17.76 7.66 -10.43
CA ALA A 11 17.96 8.86 -9.62
C ALA A 11 16.62 9.43 -9.16
N LEU A 12 15.64 9.49 -10.05
CA LEU A 12 14.29 9.94 -9.71
C LEU A 12 13.62 8.98 -8.70
N ARG A 13 13.72 7.66 -8.91
CA ARG A 13 13.20 6.69 -7.94
C ARG A 13 13.82 6.86 -6.55
N HIS A 14 15.13 7.08 -6.49
CA HIS A 14 15.82 7.33 -5.21
C HIS A 14 15.33 8.60 -4.53
N THR A 15 15.17 9.69 -5.29
CA THR A 15 14.63 10.97 -4.79
C THR A 15 13.21 10.79 -4.24
N ILE A 16 12.35 10.09 -4.97
CA ILE A 16 10.98 9.76 -4.55
C ILE A 16 11.00 8.96 -3.24
N ALA A 17 11.86 7.95 -3.12
CA ALA A 17 11.95 7.12 -1.93
C ALA A 17 12.35 7.94 -0.69
N LEU A 18 13.39 8.78 -0.81
CA LEU A 18 13.83 9.66 0.28
C LEU A 18 12.73 10.65 0.69
N ARG A 19 12.02 11.20 -0.29
CA ARG A 19 10.94 12.15 0.00
C ARG A 19 9.73 11.46 0.64
N THR A 20 9.37 10.27 0.19
CA THR A 20 8.32 9.45 0.79
C THR A 20 8.64 9.12 2.25
N GLU A 21 9.86 8.65 2.53
CA GLU A 21 10.31 8.43 3.90
C GLU A 21 10.22 9.68 4.76
N ALA A 22 10.69 10.83 4.27
CA ALA A 22 10.63 12.10 4.98
C ALA A 22 9.18 12.50 5.34
N ILE A 23 8.23 12.31 4.43
CA ILE A 23 6.81 12.57 4.66
C ILE A 23 6.26 11.64 5.75
N PHE A 24 6.57 10.34 5.70
CA PHE A 24 6.11 9.38 6.72
C PHE A 24 6.69 9.68 8.11
N ARG A 25 7.94 10.14 8.18
CA ARG A 25 8.57 10.53 9.45
C ARG A 25 7.99 11.83 10.01
N SER A 26 7.86 12.87 9.19
CA SER A 26 7.38 14.18 9.63
C SER A 26 5.90 14.19 10.04
N SER A 27 5.07 13.33 9.42
CA SER A 27 3.65 13.17 9.80
C SER A 27 3.44 12.30 11.04
N GLY A 28 4.49 11.68 11.59
CA GLY A 28 4.38 10.70 12.68
C GLY A 28 3.78 9.36 12.25
N ALA A 29 3.67 9.11 10.94
CA ALA A 29 3.21 7.84 10.40
C ALA A 29 4.25 6.73 10.55
N PHE A 30 5.54 7.05 10.56
CA PHE A 30 6.62 6.13 10.91
C PHE A 30 7.05 6.38 12.35
N ARG A 31 6.91 5.37 13.19
CA ARG A 31 7.23 5.44 14.61
C ARG A 31 8.23 4.36 14.97
N GLU A 32 9.29 4.74 15.64
CA GLU A 32 10.25 3.81 16.25
C GLU A 32 9.86 3.54 17.71
N GLY A 33 10.08 2.30 18.19
CA GLY A 33 9.69 1.91 19.53
C GLY A 33 9.60 0.39 19.67
N HIS A 34 8.77 -0.10 20.61
CA HIS A 34 8.52 -1.51 20.82
C HIS A 34 7.04 -1.80 20.58
N PHE A 35 6.74 -2.55 19.54
CA PHE A 35 5.35 -2.74 19.08
C PHE A 35 4.97 -4.22 19.02
N LEU A 36 3.75 -4.52 19.53
CA LEU A 36 3.08 -5.80 19.30
C LEU A 36 2.38 -5.76 17.93
N LEU A 37 2.79 -6.63 17.03
CA LEU A 37 2.22 -6.74 15.69
C LEU A 37 1.00 -7.68 15.69
N LYS A 38 0.14 -7.58 14.66
CA LYS A 38 -1.03 -8.47 14.52
C LYS A 38 -0.69 -9.96 14.45
N SER A 39 0.53 -10.29 14.04
CA SER A 39 1.06 -11.66 14.04
C SER A 39 1.43 -12.19 15.41
N GLY A 40 1.35 -11.37 16.46
CA GLY A 40 1.88 -11.68 17.80
C GLY A 40 3.39 -11.47 17.95
N ARG A 41 4.09 -11.18 16.86
CA ARG A 41 5.53 -10.85 16.88
C ARG A 41 5.75 -9.43 17.36
N HIS A 42 6.97 -9.12 17.79
CA HIS A 42 7.40 -7.79 18.16
C HIS A 42 8.11 -7.11 16.99
N GLY A 43 7.95 -5.78 16.88
CA GLY A 43 8.68 -4.94 15.94
C GLY A 43 9.31 -3.75 16.66
N ASP A 44 10.39 -3.22 16.11
CA ASP A 44 11.06 -2.01 16.59
C ASP A 44 10.60 -0.74 15.87
N ALA A 45 9.69 -0.89 14.92
CA ALA A 45 9.01 0.21 14.26
C ALA A 45 7.58 -0.16 13.84
N TYR A 46 6.76 0.86 13.63
CA TYR A 46 5.36 0.73 13.21
C TYR A 46 4.98 1.83 12.21
N LEU A 47 4.18 1.46 11.20
CA LEU A 47 3.62 2.39 10.23
C LEU A 47 2.12 2.59 10.49
N GLU A 48 1.73 3.84 10.76
CA GLU A 48 0.34 4.27 10.85
C GLU A 48 -0.01 5.20 9.68
N LYS A 49 -0.40 4.58 8.58
CA LYS A 49 -0.65 5.27 7.30
C LYS A 49 -1.65 6.42 7.37
N PHE A 50 -2.63 6.33 8.26
CA PHE A 50 -3.65 7.36 8.37
C PHE A 50 -3.12 8.67 8.94
N HIS A 51 -1.96 8.68 9.61
CA HIS A 51 -1.28 9.93 9.97
C HIS A 51 -0.80 10.71 8.74
N VAL A 52 -0.44 10.04 7.65
CA VAL A 52 -0.16 10.70 6.36
C VAL A 52 -1.45 11.04 5.64
N LEU A 53 -2.36 10.05 5.50
CA LEU A 53 -3.54 10.19 4.66
C LEU A 53 -4.56 11.23 5.18
N GLN A 54 -4.51 11.61 6.46
CA GLN A 54 -5.30 12.70 7.01
C GLN A 54 -4.74 14.09 6.68
N ASP A 55 -3.49 14.19 6.20
CA ASP A 55 -2.88 15.45 5.74
C ASP A 55 -3.04 15.56 4.22
N PRO A 56 -3.92 16.45 3.72
CA PRO A 56 -4.15 16.59 2.29
C PRO A 56 -2.91 17.01 1.50
N ALA A 57 -2.03 17.84 2.09
CA ALA A 57 -0.84 18.30 1.38
C ALA A 57 0.18 17.16 1.21
N ALA A 58 0.46 16.42 2.28
CA ALA A 58 1.33 15.25 2.24
C ALA A 58 0.79 14.16 1.31
N THR A 59 -0.51 13.88 1.40
CA THR A 59 -1.18 12.91 0.53
C THR A 59 -1.12 13.34 -0.94
N SER A 60 -1.36 14.61 -1.23
CA SER A 60 -1.30 15.14 -2.61
C SER A 60 0.11 15.02 -3.19
N GLU A 61 1.15 15.28 -2.42
CA GLU A 61 2.53 15.12 -2.85
C GLU A 61 2.86 13.65 -3.17
N LEU A 62 2.45 12.71 -2.31
CA LEU A 62 2.64 11.28 -2.57
C LEU A 62 1.87 10.80 -3.81
N CYS A 63 0.65 11.30 -4.01
CA CYS A 63 -0.14 10.99 -5.19
C CYS A 63 0.44 11.60 -6.48
N ALA A 64 1.21 12.70 -6.38
CA ALA A 64 1.98 13.22 -7.53
C ALA A 64 3.02 12.19 -8.00
N PHE A 65 3.69 11.51 -7.07
CA PHE A 65 4.60 10.42 -7.43
C PHE A 65 3.87 9.21 -8.04
N PHE A 66 2.66 8.89 -7.58
CA PHE A 66 1.83 7.89 -8.24
C PHE A 66 1.42 8.33 -9.65
N ALA A 67 1.06 9.60 -9.83
CA ALA A 67 0.70 10.13 -11.13
C ALA A 67 1.85 10.04 -12.15
N GLU A 68 3.10 10.17 -11.73
CA GLU A 68 4.27 9.93 -12.59
C GLU A 68 4.24 8.51 -13.19
N HIS A 69 3.66 7.54 -12.49
CA HIS A 69 3.45 6.18 -12.99
C HIS A 69 2.32 6.07 -14.03
N GLY A 70 1.40 6.99 -14.10
CA GLY A 70 0.30 7.04 -15.07
C GLY A 70 0.56 7.97 -16.26
N ARG A 71 1.69 8.70 -16.29
CA ARG A 71 2.01 9.67 -17.35
C ARG A 71 2.95 9.13 -18.41
N GLY A 72 2.74 9.57 -19.66
CA GLY A 72 3.67 9.41 -20.76
C GLY A 72 4.75 10.49 -20.78
N ARG A 73 5.60 10.45 -21.84
CA ARG A 73 6.71 11.40 -21.99
C ARG A 73 6.24 12.84 -22.20
N ASP A 74 5.11 13.01 -22.87
CA ASP A 74 4.54 14.32 -23.23
C ASP A 74 3.41 14.72 -22.26
N THR A 75 3.46 14.20 -21.01
CA THR A 75 2.49 14.45 -19.94
C THR A 75 1.07 13.92 -20.18
N GLU A 76 0.80 13.26 -21.31
CA GLU A 76 -0.47 12.59 -21.56
C GLU A 76 -0.70 11.45 -20.56
N SER A 77 -1.95 11.19 -20.23
CA SER A 77 -2.28 10.04 -19.38
C SER A 77 -2.17 8.73 -20.17
N LEU A 78 -1.38 7.81 -19.65
CA LEU A 78 -1.29 6.44 -20.16
C LEU A 78 -2.38 5.53 -19.59
N VAL A 79 -3.20 6.04 -18.70
CA VAL A 79 -4.29 5.33 -18.04
C VAL A 79 -5.59 6.10 -18.20
N ASP A 80 -6.70 5.39 -18.18
CA ASP A 80 -8.04 5.93 -18.34
C ASP A 80 -8.74 6.07 -16.99
N LEU A 81 -8.25 5.31 -15.98
CA LEU A 81 -8.73 5.41 -14.61
C LEU A 81 -7.67 4.95 -13.60
N VAL A 82 -7.85 5.40 -12.35
CA VAL A 82 -7.10 4.92 -11.20
C VAL A 82 -8.07 4.20 -10.25
N ALA A 83 -7.67 3.05 -9.74
CA ALA A 83 -8.50 2.31 -8.79
C ALA A 83 -7.69 1.86 -7.56
N GLY A 84 -8.34 1.83 -6.40
CA GLY A 84 -7.74 1.37 -5.16
C GLY A 84 -8.73 0.61 -4.27
N PRO A 85 -8.25 -0.22 -3.34
CA PRO A 85 -9.10 -0.90 -2.39
C PRO A 85 -9.54 0.01 -1.24
N THR A 86 -10.67 -0.26 -0.62
CA THR A 86 -11.02 0.35 0.68
C THR A 86 -9.99 -0.07 1.74
N THR A 87 -9.49 0.81 2.66
CA THR A 87 -9.96 2.20 2.86
C THR A 87 -8.93 3.21 2.33
N GLY A 88 -7.62 3.01 2.57
CA GLY A 88 -6.57 3.96 2.18
C GLY A 88 -6.48 4.18 0.67
N GLY A 89 -6.66 3.12 -0.11
CA GLY A 89 -6.66 3.18 -1.56
C GLY A 89 -7.73 4.08 -2.16
N VAL A 90 -8.85 4.35 -1.46
CA VAL A 90 -9.89 5.30 -1.90
C VAL A 90 -9.33 6.71 -2.01
N ILE A 91 -8.64 7.16 -0.97
CA ILE A 91 -8.04 8.50 -0.92
C ILE A 91 -6.95 8.63 -1.98
N LEU A 92 -6.09 7.63 -2.06
CA LEU A 92 -4.96 7.59 -3.00
C LEU A 92 -5.44 7.55 -4.46
N ALA A 93 -6.43 6.71 -4.77
CA ALA A 93 -6.98 6.62 -6.12
C ALA A 93 -7.66 7.92 -6.54
N PHE A 94 -8.46 8.54 -5.65
CA PHE A 94 -9.13 9.79 -5.95
C PHE A 94 -8.13 10.90 -6.26
N GLU A 95 -7.15 11.11 -5.39
CA GLU A 95 -6.20 12.22 -5.56
C GLU A 95 -5.25 11.98 -6.76
N THR A 96 -4.79 10.74 -6.97
CA THR A 96 -3.97 10.41 -8.15
C THR A 96 -4.75 10.61 -9.44
N ALA A 97 -6.01 10.17 -9.50
CA ALA A 97 -6.87 10.36 -10.66
C ALA A 97 -7.15 11.85 -10.94
N ARG A 98 -7.39 12.65 -9.88
CA ARG A 98 -7.56 14.10 -9.99
C ARG A 98 -6.35 14.76 -10.63
N GLN A 99 -5.13 14.36 -10.26
CA GLN A 99 -3.90 14.90 -10.82
C GLN A 99 -3.62 14.44 -12.25
N LEU A 100 -4.12 13.26 -12.62
CA LEU A 100 -4.03 12.75 -13.99
C LEU A 100 -5.16 13.25 -14.90
N GLY A 101 -6.23 13.82 -14.34
CA GLY A 101 -7.41 14.23 -15.08
C GLY A 101 -8.24 13.04 -15.60
N VAL A 102 -8.23 11.91 -14.88
CA VAL A 102 -8.94 10.67 -15.25
C VAL A 102 -9.96 10.27 -14.17
N ARG A 103 -10.73 9.20 -14.44
CA ARG A 103 -11.72 8.69 -13.48
C ARG A 103 -11.04 8.01 -12.28
N SER A 104 -11.74 8.04 -11.13
CA SER A 104 -11.34 7.31 -9.93
C SER A 104 -12.41 6.31 -9.53
N LEU A 105 -11.98 5.10 -9.17
CA LEU A 105 -12.83 4.03 -8.67
C LEU A 105 -12.24 3.42 -7.40
N PHE A 106 -13.08 2.76 -6.62
CA PHE A 106 -12.59 1.91 -5.53
C PHE A 106 -13.36 0.59 -5.47
N ALA A 107 -12.69 -0.45 -4.99
CA ALA A 107 -13.31 -1.73 -4.73
C ALA A 107 -13.49 -1.96 -3.23
N GLU A 108 -14.68 -2.42 -2.87
CA GLU A 108 -15.05 -2.78 -1.51
C GLU A 108 -14.65 -4.22 -1.20
N GLU A 109 -14.31 -4.46 0.06
CA GLU A 109 -14.09 -5.81 0.55
C GLU A 109 -15.42 -6.54 0.70
N VAL A 110 -15.49 -7.75 0.17
CA VAL A 110 -16.66 -8.63 0.26
C VAL A 110 -16.20 -10.00 0.72
N ARG A 111 -16.98 -10.62 1.58
CA ARG A 111 -16.79 -12.03 1.88
C ARG A 111 -17.61 -12.86 0.91
N ALA A 112 -16.95 -13.77 0.22
CA ALA A 112 -17.62 -14.80 -0.57
C ALA A 112 -18.21 -15.89 0.34
N ASP A 113 -19.14 -16.69 -0.20
CA ASP A 113 -19.82 -17.76 0.54
C ASP A 113 -18.87 -18.83 1.09
N ASP A 114 -17.71 -19.01 0.44
CA ASP A 114 -16.63 -19.91 0.87
C ASP A 114 -15.73 -19.33 1.96
N GLY A 115 -16.05 -18.10 2.42
CA GLY A 115 -15.29 -17.37 3.44
C GLY A 115 -14.05 -16.64 2.92
N THR A 116 -13.74 -16.71 1.63
CA THR A 116 -12.64 -15.96 1.02
C THR A 116 -12.96 -14.47 0.95
N THR A 117 -11.91 -13.64 1.02
CA THR A 117 -12.04 -12.19 0.85
C THR A 117 -11.82 -11.83 -0.61
N GLN A 118 -12.78 -11.13 -1.19
CA GLN A 118 -12.74 -10.63 -2.56
C GLN A 118 -12.86 -9.10 -2.59
N ARG A 119 -12.59 -8.51 -3.74
CA ARG A 119 -12.81 -7.08 -4.00
C ARG A 119 -13.82 -6.93 -5.12
N GLU A 120 -14.79 -6.03 -4.93
CA GLU A 120 -15.84 -5.75 -5.91
C GLU A 120 -15.99 -4.26 -6.15
N PHE A 121 -16.14 -3.87 -7.41
CA PHE A 121 -16.57 -2.54 -7.80
C PHE A 121 -18.10 -2.46 -7.68
N ARG A 122 -18.57 -1.83 -6.60
CA ARG A 122 -20.00 -1.62 -6.30
C ARG A 122 -20.46 -0.21 -6.67
N ARG A 123 -21.60 0.20 -6.20
CA ARG A 123 -22.15 1.58 -6.35
C ARG A 123 -22.30 2.03 -7.80
N GLY A 124 -22.49 1.11 -8.74
CA GLY A 124 -22.60 1.41 -10.16
C GLY A 124 -21.26 1.73 -10.85
N PHE A 125 -20.14 1.54 -10.20
CA PHE A 125 -18.84 1.64 -10.84
C PHE A 125 -18.69 0.61 -11.96
N ARG A 126 -18.16 1.06 -13.09
CA ARG A 126 -17.89 0.22 -14.26
C ARG A 126 -16.51 0.54 -14.82
N ILE A 127 -15.86 -0.50 -15.30
CA ILE A 127 -14.66 -0.45 -16.12
C ILE A 127 -15.08 -0.96 -17.49
N GLU A 128 -14.90 -0.14 -18.52
CA GLU A 128 -15.22 -0.56 -19.88
C GLU A 128 -14.10 -1.47 -20.41
N PRO A 129 -14.44 -2.47 -21.25
CA PRO A 129 -13.44 -3.34 -21.85
C PRO A 129 -12.33 -2.56 -22.57
N GLY A 130 -11.08 -2.87 -22.20
CA GLY A 130 -9.88 -2.19 -22.76
C GLY A 130 -9.49 -0.89 -22.03
N GLU A 131 -10.25 -0.41 -21.05
CA GLU A 131 -9.81 0.73 -20.25
C GLU A 131 -8.52 0.40 -19.47
N ARG A 132 -7.56 1.30 -19.55
CA ARG A 132 -6.25 1.16 -18.92
C ARG A 132 -6.32 1.61 -17.46
N VAL A 133 -5.97 0.71 -16.55
CA VAL A 133 -6.15 0.89 -15.10
C VAL A 133 -4.80 0.99 -14.40
N LEU A 134 -4.59 2.06 -13.63
CA LEU A 134 -3.55 2.14 -12.61
C LEU A 134 -4.14 1.67 -11.27
N LEU A 135 -3.59 0.62 -10.67
CA LEU A 135 -3.97 0.19 -9.34
C LEU A 135 -3.05 0.82 -8.30
N VAL A 136 -3.65 1.40 -7.25
CA VAL A 136 -2.89 2.05 -6.17
C VAL A 136 -3.34 1.53 -4.80
N ASP A 137 -2.37 1.39 -3.87
CA ASP A 137 -2.65 1.05 -2.47
C ASP A 137 -1.63 1.70 -1.54
N ASP A 138 -1.85 1.61 -0.25
CA ASP A 138 -1.00 2.24 0.75
C ASP A 138 0.22 1.39 1.12
N ILE A 139 0.06 0.25 1.77
CA ILE A 139 1.16 -0.57 2.26
C ILE A 139 1.07 -2.00 1.73
N LEU A 140 2.10 -2.42 1.03
CA LEU A 140 2.28 -3.80 0.62
C LEU A 140 2.94 -4.59 1.75
N THR A 141 2.27 -5.63 2.23
CA THR A 141 2.85 -6.67 3.09
C THR A 141 2.83 -8.00 2.35
N THR A 142 1.74 -8.73 2.42
CA THR A 142 1.54 -9.95 1.63
C THR A 142 1.07 -9.68 0.20
N GLY A 143 0.56 -8.47 -0.05
CA GLY A 143 -0.04 -8.08 -1.32
C GLY A 143 -1.52 -8.46 -1.47
N GLY A 144 -2.14 -9.02 -0.42
CA GLY A 144 -3.49 -9.56 -0.48
C GLY A 144 -4.54 -8.57 -1.02
N SER A 145 -4.50 -7.31 -0.63
CA SER A 145 -5.43 -6.27 -1.13
C SER A 145 -5.34 -6.11 -2.64
N LEU A 146 -4.13 -5.90 -3.18
CA LEU A 146 -3.93 -5.75 -4.62
C LEU A 146 -4.19 -7.05 -5.38
N LEU A 147 -3.75 -8.19 -4.84
CA LEU A 147 -4.02 -9.51 -5.46
C LEU A 147 -5.52 -9.76 -5.61
N ALA A 148 -6.33 -9.33 -4.64
CA ALA A 148 -7.80 -9.43 -4.73
C ALA A 148 -8.42 -8.40 -5.71
N MET A 149 -7.72 -7.29 -6.01
CA MET A 149 -8.16 -6.30 -7.02
C MET A 149 -7.99 -6.80 -8.45
N LEU A 150 -6.94 -7.61 -8.73
CA LEU A 150 -6.62 -8.05 -10.09
C LEU A 150 -7.81 -8.75 -10.77
N PRO A 151 -8.43 -9.79 -10.17
CA PRO A 151 -9.59 -10.45 -10.75
C PRO A 151 -10.79 -9.52 -10.96
N ALA A 152 -10.99 -8.55 -10.05
CA ALA A 152 -12.12 -7.62 -10.15
C ALA A 152 -12.02 -6.70 -11.38
N VAL A 153 -10.81 -6.23 -11.70
CA VAL A 153 -10.55 -5.44 -12.92
C VAL A 153 -10.64 -6.31 -14.17
N GLU A 154 -10.03 -7.50 -14.14
CA GLU A 154 -10.03 -8.45 -15.26
C GLU A 154 -11.43 -8.91 -15.64
N ALA A 155 -12.30 -9.16 -14.66
CA ALA A 155 -13.67 -9.58 -14.88
C ALA A 155 -14.52 -8.52 -15.62
N MET A 156 -14.15 -7.24 -15.49
CA MET A 156 -14.77 -6.14 -16.24
C MET A 156 -14.10 -5.86 -17.58
N GLY A 157 -13.04 -6.59 -17.93
CA GLY A 157 -12.31 -6.39 -19.19
C GLY A 157 -11.28 -5.24 -19.14
N GLY A 158 -10.96 -4.71 -17.97
CA GLY A 158 -9.95 -3.66 -17.82
C GLY A 158 -8.52 -4.17 -18.06
N GLU A 159 -7.67 -3.29 -18.55
CA GLU A 159 -6.25 -3.55 -18.77
C GLU A 159 -5.40 -2.92 -17.67
N ILE A 160 -4.93 -3.73 -16.72
CA ILE A 160 -4.07 -3.25 -15.64
C ILE A 160 -2.69 -2.90 -16.22
N VAL A 161 -2.33 -1.62 -16.15
CA VAL A 161 -1.05 -1.10 -16.65
C VAL A 161 0.05 -1.33 -15.63
N GLU A 162 -0.19 -0.98 -14.38
CA GLU A 162 0.76 -1.11 -13.27
C GLU A 162 0.03 -1.09 -11.92
N CYS A 163 0.65 -1.68 -10.90
CA CYS A 163 0.27 -1.56 -9.51
C CYS A 163 1.32 -0.71 -8.79
N VAL A 164 0.90 0.29 -8.01
CA VAL A 164 1.83 1.16 -7.26
C VAL A 164 1.37 1.29 -5.81
N VAL A 165 2.32 1.22 -4.89
CA VAL A 165 2.07 1.35 -3.44
C VAL A 165 2.97 2.42 -2.82
N LEU A 166 2.53 3.04 -1.74
CA LEU A 166 3.37 3.99 -1.01
C LEU A 166 4.59 3.29 -0.41
N VAL A 167 4.36 2.20 0.30
CA VAL A 167 5.43 1.48 1.02
C VAL A 167 5.35 -0.01 0.75
N ASP A 168 6.47 -0.60 0.33
CA ASP A 168 6.64 -2.05 0.26
C ASP A 168 7.37 -2.55 1.52
N ARG A 169 6.67 -3.39 2.27
CA ARG A 169 7.16 -4.09 3.47
C ARG A 169 7.16 -5.60 3.29
N SER A 170 7.11 -6.09 2.05
CA SER A 170 7.09 -7.54 1.80
C SER A 170 8.39 -8.24 2.17
N GLY A 171 9.51 -7.50 2.16
CA GLY A 171 10.85 -8.05 2.42
C GLY A 171 11.41 -8.92 1.29
N ASP A 172 10.63 -9.18 0.24
CA ASP A 172 11.03 -10.01 -0.89
C ASP A 172 11.40 -9.22 -2.17
N GLY A 173 11.24 -7.90 -2.11
CA GLY A 173 11.59 -7.00 -3.22
C GLY A 173 10.84 -7.30 -4.53
N ARG A 174 9.63 -7.90 -4.43
CA ARG A 174 8.87 -8.29 -5.62
C ARG A 174 8.54 -7.07 -6.49
N ALA A 175 8.78 -7.20 -7.78
CA ALA A 175 8.48 -6.18 -8.77
C ALA A 175 7.25 -6.52 -9.63
N LYS A 176 6.51 -7.56 -9.28
CA LYS A 176 5.38 -8.09 -10.05
C LYS A 176 4.35 -8.74 -9.14
N LEU A 177 3.08 -8.68 -9.57
CA LEU A 177 1.98 -9.46 -9.00
C LEU A 177 1.42 -10.39 -10.07
N THR A 178 1.07 -11.61 -9.67
CA THR A 178 0.41 -12.58 -10.55
C THR A 178 -1.04 -12.71 -10.15
N SER A 179 -1.95 -12.52 -11.10
CA SER A 179 -3.38 -12.71 -10.86
C SER A 179 -3.66 -14.17 -10.46
N PRO A 180 -4.37 -14.39 -9.35
CA PRO A 180 -4.69 -15.74 -8.90
C PRO A 180 -5.69 -16.44 -9.81
N THR A 181 -6.43 -15.70 -10.65
CA THR A 181 -7.47 -16.25 -11.52
C THR A 181 -6.96 -16.48 -12.94
N SER A 182 -6.33 -15.47 -13.54
CA SER A 182 -5.92 -15.53 -14.95
C SER A 182 -4.47 -15.97 -15.16
N GLY A 183 -3.62 -15.94 -14.11
CA GLY A 183 -2.18 -16.16 -14.22
C GLY A 183 -1.41 -15.01 -14.90
N ARG A 184 -2.09 -13.92 -15.28
CA ARG A 184 -1.44 -12.75 -15.86
C ARG A 184 -0.53 -12.08 -14.84
N VAL A 185 0.58 -11.54 -15.33
CA VAL A 185 1.61 -10.89 -14.51
C VAL A 185 1.60 -9.40 -14.76
N TYR A 186 1.50 -8.63 -13.68
CA TYR A 186 1.42 -7.18 -13.71
C TYR A 186 2.61 -6.54 -13.00
N PRO A 187 3.16 -5.42 -13.51
CA PRO A 187 4.22 -4.69 -12.84
C PRO A 187 3.75 -4.17 -11.48
N LEU A 188 4.65 -4.24 -10.49
CA LEU A 188 4.45 -3.65 -9.16
C LEU A 188 5.61 -2.70 -8.86
N ARG A 189 5.27 -1.52 -8.34
CA ARG A 189 6.23 -0.53 -7.88
C ARG A 189 5.84 -0.03 -6.49
N SER A 190 6.85 0.38 -5.75
CA SER A 190 6.66 1.10 -4.49
C SER A 190 7.42 2.42 -4.54
N LEU A 191 6.89 3.44 -3.87
CA LEU A 191 7.61 4.69 -3.69
C LEU A 191 8.75 4.53 -2.71
N TRP A 192 8.55 3.73 -1.65
CA TRP A 192 9.53 3.45 -0.61
C TRP A 192 9.54 1.96 -0.27
N GLN A 193 10.73 1.37 -0.26
CA GLN A 193 10.94 0.01 0.27
C GLN A 193 11.42 0.10 1.71
N LEU A 194 10.75 -0.59 2.60
CA LEU A 194 11.02 -0.55 4.02
C LEU A 194 11.09 -1.97 4.59
N ASP A 195 12.29 -2.41 4.88
CA ASP A 195 12.50 -3.66 5.61
C ASP A 195 12.44 -3.38 7.13
N LEU A 196 11.47 -3.97 7.80
CA LEU A 196 11.29 -3.87 9.24
C LEU A 196 11.44 -5.25 9.86
N PRO A 197 12.49 -5.47 10.65
CA PRO A 197 12.69 -6.73 11.32
C PRO A 197 11.54 -7.01 12.32
N THR A 198 11.21 -8.26 12.46
CA THR A 198 10.24 -8.73 13.46
C THR A 198 10.85 -9.83 14.29
N TYR A 199 10.50 -9.87 15.57
CA TYR A 199 11.12 -10.72 16.56
C TYR A 199 10.07 -11.59 17.26
N GLU A 200 10.47 -12.79 17.70
CA GLU A 200 9.68 -13.54 18.67
C GLU A 200 9.62 -12.77 20.00
N PRO A 201 8.50 -12.84 20.75
CA PRO A 201 8.40 -12.22 22.06
C PRO A 201 9.46 -12.72 23.03
N GLY A 202 9.94 -11.83 23.90
CA GLY A 202 10.86 -12.15 24.98
C GLY A 202 12.30 -11.65 24.80
N PRO A 203 13.03 -11.48 25.92
CA PRO A 203 14.36 -10.83 25.90
C PRO A 203 15.45 -11.62 25.18
N ALA A 204 15.25 -12.93 24.98
CA ALA A 204 16.20 -13.77 24.24
C ALA A 204 16.15 -13.51 22.71
N SER A 205 15.04 -12.99 22.19
CA SER A 205 14.82 -12.85 20.75
C SER A 205 14.55 -11.41 20.33
N CYS A 206 13.91 -10.61 21.18
CA CYS A 206 13.54 -9.23 20.88
C CYS A 206 14.47 -8.24 21.62
N PRO A 207 15.24 -7.42 20.89
CA PRO A 207 16.14 -6.44 21.51
C PRO A 207 15.41 -5.46 22.44
N ARG A 208 14.20 -5.04 22.06
CA ARG A 208 13.38 -4.11 22.85
C ARG A 208 12.86 -4.74 24.16
N CYS A 209 12.60 -6.07 24.15
CA CYS A 209 12.31 -6.79 25.40
C CYS A 209 13.54 -6.84 26.29
N ALA A 210 14.71 -7.09 25.73
CA ALA A 210 15.98 -7.13 26.48
C ALA A 210 16.32 -5.78 27.11
N ASP A 211 16.04 -4.68 26.43
CA ASP A 211 16.26 -3.31 26.91
C ASP A 211 15.18 -2.84 27.91
N GLY A 212 14.12 -3.64 28.14
CA GLY A 212 13.00 -3.25 28.97
C GLY A 212 12.14 -2.12 28.38
N THR A 213 12.22 -1.86 27.08
CA THR A 213 11.40 -0.85 26.41
C THR A 213 9.92 -1.23 26.49
N PRO A 214 9.03 -0.31 26.95
CA PRO A 214 7.60 -0.60 27.05
C PRO A 214 6.98 -1.07 25.73
N LEU A 215 6.17 -2.13 25.79
CA LEU A 215 5.48 -2.68 24.63
C LEU A 215 4.19 -1.90 24.36
N HIS A 216 4.01 -1.45 23.12
CA HIS A 216 2.81 -0.78 22.63
C HIS A 216 2.05 -1.69 21.67
N ALA A 217 0.72 -1.75 21.81
CA ALA A 217 -0.17 -2.41 20.85
C ALA A 217 -0.88 -1.34 19.99
N PRO A 218 -0.33 -0.97 18.83
CA PRO A 218 -0.97 -0.02 17.95
C PRO A 218 -2.09 -0.68 17.14
N GLY A 219 -3.07 0.10 16.68
CA GLY A 219 -4.10 -0.36 15.76
C GLY A 219 -5.49 0.14 16.07
N SER A 220 -6.45 -0.23 15.22
CA SER A 220 -7.86 0.18 15.28
C SER A 220 -8.61 -0.26 16.55
N THR A 221 -8.00 -1.06 17.39
CA THR A 221 -8.56 -1.51 18.67
C THR A 221 -8.27 -0.57 19.85
N GLY A 222 -7.56 0.55 19.60
CA GLY A 222 -7.39 1.61 20.61
C GLY A 222 -6.71 1.20 21.92
N ALA A 223 -6.05 0.06 21.96
CA ALA A 223 -5.37 -0.40 23.14
C ALA A 223 -4.08 0.41 23.33
N GLY A 224 -4.08 1.25 24.33
CA GLY A 224 -2.90 1.92 24.84
C GLY A 224 -1.80 0.94 25.27
N MET A 225 -0.81 1.43 26.02
CA MET A 225 0.28 0.59 26.57
C MET A 225 -0.25 -0.73 27.11
N VAL A 226 0.25 -1.85 26.61
CA VAL A 226 0.08 -3.15 27.25
C VAL A 226 0.91 -3.09 28.54
N GLY A 227 0.26 -2.93 29.66
CA GLY A 227 0.92 -2.89 30.94
C GLY A 227 1.78 -4.14 31.12
N ALA A 228 3.00 -3.94 31.62
CA ALA A 228 3.82 -5.01 32.11
C ALA A 228 3.06 -5.67 33.29
N SER A 229 2.25 -6.69 32.99
CA SER A 229 1.66 -7.53 34.05
C SER A 229 2.78 -8.36 34.65
N ALA A 230 3.07 -8.02 35.87
CA ALA A 230 3.92 -8.69 36.81
C ALA A 230 4.10 -10.19 36.56
N ALA A 231 5.32 -10.58 36.30
CA ALA A 231 5.80 -11.87 36.73
C ALA A 231 5.99 -11.81 38.27
N ALA A 232 5.05 -12.31 39.02
CA ALA A 232 5.18 -12.64 40.42
C ALA A 232 4.26 -13.84 40.69
N HIS A 233 4.81 -14.98 40.71
CA HIS A 233 4.85 -16.04 41.74
C HIS A 233 5.34 -17.34 41.11
#